data_d209b371c3ced5f3dc081c1e09960d61
#
_entry.id   d209b371c3ced5f3dc081c1e09960d61
#
_cell.length_a   1.000
_cell.length_b   1.000
_cell.length_c   1.000
_cell.angle_alpha   90.00
_cell.angle_beta   90.00
_cell.angle_gamma   90.00
#
_symmetry.space_group_name_H-M   'P 1'
#
loop_
_entity.id
_entity.type
_entity.pdbx_description
1 polymer ?
#
loop_
_entity_poly.entity_id
_entity_poly.type
_entity_poly.pdbx_seq_one_letter_code
_entity_poly.pdbx_strand_id
1 'polypeptide(L)'
;MIIRKYLVNDMNEAMLKIKSELGSEATIISNKKVREPGIVGLFKKKRLEVTAAVDNTYTKESKEKVESFQPPSKTNSVEKEINEIKKMIESIGINTSKAYMEIAATKDSKRPKIIETLEEIGVTHPLIDEIENSINIMIESSDIKITEKEVNERAINILENLIRVSEDNGGRIKVLVGPTGVGKTTTIAKLASMYTLYKNKKVGLITLDTYRIGAVEQLRTYAEILSIPFEVVISSKDIKGALDKMEECDVVLVDTTGRSSKNFMQISEIRNLVKEFEPDSINLVVSMTTKDKDIKSIIENYKILNYQGIILTKLDETDSYGSVINSLYYSRVPLSFICTGQDVPDDIEVPSINKIHNMILGEMKDGSSC
;
A
#
# COMPACT_ATOMS: atom_id res chain seq x y z
N MET A 1 13.62 -25.91 -21.32
CA MET A 1 14.23 -25.02 -20.30
C MET A 1 15.75 -25.17 -20.33
N ILE A 2 16.50 -24.09 -20.58
CA ILE A 2 17.96 -24.04 -20.55
C ILE A 2 18.38 -23.28 -19.30
N ILE A 3 19.22 -23.90 -18.46
CA ILE A 3 19.71 -23.28 -17.23
C ILE A 3 21.21 -23.05 -17.38
N ARG A 4 21.69 -21.82 -17.12
CA ARG A 4 23.11 -21.47 -17.11
C ARG A 4 23.52 -20.75 -15.85
N LYS A 5 24.77 -20.96 -15.44
CA LYS A 5 25.39 -20.29 -14.29
C LYS A 5 26.49 -19.33 -14.77
N TYR A 6 26.47 -18.13 -14.22
CA TYR A 6 27.41 -17.07 -14.52
C TYR A 6 28.16 -16.65 -13.27
N LEU A 7 29.49 -16.60 -13.36
CA LEU A 7 30.35 -16.10 -12.30
C LEU A 7 30.87 -14.71 -12.70
N VAL A 8 30.37 -13.68 -12.03
CA VAL A 8 30.56 -12.27 -12.40
C VAL A 8 30.98 -11.42 -11.19
N ASN A 9 31.42 -10.19 -11.43
CA ASN A 9 31.84 -9.31 -10.37
C ASN A 9 30.62 -8.56 -9.73
N ASP A 10 29.63 -8.21 -10.54
CA ASP A 10 28.43 -7.53 -10.12
C ASP A 10 27.18 -7.97 -10.92
N MET A 11 26.01 -7.48 -10.52
CA MET A 11 24.74 -7.84 -11.14
C MET A 11 24.59 -7.24 -12.55
N ASN A 12 25.19 -6.10 -12.84
CA ASN A 12 25.11 -5.48 -14.16
C ASN A 12 25.86 -6.33 -15.21
N GLU A 13 27.04 -6.84 -14.85
CA GLU A 13 27.78 -7.79 -15.68
C GLU A 13 26.98 -9.09 -15.91
N ALA A 14 26.28 -9.58 -14.87
CA ALA A 14 25.40 -10.74 -14.99
C ALA A 14 24.28 -10.51 -15.99
N MET A 15 23.57 -9.39 -15.88
CA MET A 15 22.44 -9.03 -16.74
C MET A 15 22.85 -8.91 -18.21
N LEU A 16 23.99 -8.28 -18.48
CA LEU A 16 24.54 -8.18 -19.85
C LEU A 16 24.85 -9.55 -20.45
N LYS A 17 25.50 -10.42 -19.68
CA LYS A 17 25.83 -11.79 -20.15
C LYS A 17 24.59 -12.66 -20.34
N ILE A 18 23.65 -12.61 -19.40
CA ILE A 18 22.39 -13.36 -19.50
C ILE A 18 21.60 -12.91 -20.73
N LYS A 19 21.46 -11.59 -20.93
CA LYS A 19 20.73 -11.04 -22.07
C LYS A 19 21.40 -11.39 -23.43
N SER A 20 22.72 -11.41 -23.49
CA SER A 20 23.46 -11.76 -24.72
C SER A 20 23.42 -13.25 -25.05
N GLU A 21 23.37 -14.15 -24.05
CA GLU A 21 23.46 -15.59 -24.24
C GLU A 21 22.12 -16.34 -24.18
N LEU A 22 21.16 -15.86 -23.36
CA LEU A 22 19.86 -16.49 -23.15
C LEU A 22 18.69 -15.63 -23.66
N GLY A 23 18.98 -14.38 -24.08
CA GLY A 23 17.95 -13.48 -24.59
C GLY A 23 17.25 -12.65 -23.50
N SER A 24 16.32 -11.76 -23.93
CA SER A 24 15.60 -10.85 -23.05
C SER A 24 14.59 -11.55 -22.12
N GLU A 25 14.15 -12.75 -22.49
CA GLU A 25 13.14 -13.53 -21.76
C GLU A 25 13.75 -14.43 -20.67
N ALA A 26 15.08 -14.38 -20.49
CA ALA A 26 15.73 -15.18 -19.46
C ALA A 26 15.42 -14.67 -18.06
N THR A 27 15.04 -15.59 -17.17
CA THR A 27 14.71 -15.29 -15.77
C THR A 27 15.84 -15.72 -14.84
N ILE A 28 16.22 -14.87 -13.90
CA ILE A 28 17.20 -15.18 -12.86
C ILE A 28 16.53 -16.04 -11.78
N ILE A 29 17.01 -17.28 -11.61
CA ILE A 29 16.48 -18.23 -10.62
C ILE A 29 17.14 -18.02 -9.25
N SER A 30 18.47 -17.76 -9.21
CA SER A 30 19.18 -17.57 -7.95
C SER A 30 20.42 -16.70 -8.11
N ASN A 31 20.81 -16.02 -7.06
CA ASN A 31 22.08 -15.36 -6.94
C ASN A 31 22.72 -15.63 -5.57
N LYS A 32 24.02 -15.84 -5.53
CA LYS A 32 24.77 -16.01 -4.28
C LYS A 32 26.21 -15.51 -4.41
N LYS A 33 26.77 -14.97 -3.33
CA LYS A 33 28.17 -14.57 -3.28
C LYS A 33 29.04 -15.79 -2.95
N VAL A 34 29.92 -16.17 -3.87
CA VAL A 34 30.82 -17.32 -3.72
C VAL A 34 32.29 -16.85 -3.67
N ARG A 35 33.11 -17.61 -2.95
CA ARG A 35 34.59 -17.47 -3.02
C ARG A 35 35.13 -18.51 -3.95
N GLU A 36 36.18 -18.17 -4.70
CA GLU A 36 36.90 -19.16 -5.54
C GLU A 36 37.51 -20.25 -4.64
N PRO A 37 37.39 -21.53 -5.01
CA PRO A 37 38.00 -22.63 -4.25
C PRO A 37 39.54 -22.55 -4.33
N GLY A 38 40.18 -22.87 -3.22
CA GLY A 38 41.64 -22.90 -3.09
C GLY A 38 42.24 -21.84 -2.16
N ILE A 39 43.48 -22.02 -1.74
CA ILE A 39 44.19 -21.16 -0.76
C ILE A 39 44.29 -19.72 -1.26
N VAL A 40 44.36 -19.50 -2.57
CA VAL A 40 44.39 -18.18 -3.22
C VAL A 40 43.03 -17.47 -3.16
N GLY A 41 41.93 -18.22 -3.06
CA GLY A 41 40.57 -17.67 -2.96
C GLY A 41 40.25 -17.00 -1.59
N LEU A 42 41.04 -17.25 -0.54
CA LEU A 42 40.90 -16.61 0.75
C LEU A 42 41.18 -15.09 0.74
N PHE A 43 42.05 -14.67 -0.19
CA PHE A 43 42.54 -13.28 -0.30
C PHE A 43 41.86 -12.50 -1.45
N LYS A 44 40.99 -13.15 -2.27
CA LYS A 44 40.27 -12.48 -3.36
C LYS A 44 38.88 -12.00 -2.92
N LYS A 45 38.39 -10.94 -3.57
CA LYS A 45 37.00 -10.44 -3.37
C LYS A 45 35.99 -11.52 -3.77
N LYS A 46 34.89 -11.63 -3.03
CA LYS A 46 33.78 -12.54 -3.35
C LYS A 46 33.21 -12.19 -4.72
N ARG A 47 32.96 -13.17 -5.56
CA ARG A 47 32.27 -13.03 -6.84
C ARG A 47 30.78 -13.40 -6.69
N LEU A 48 29.97 -12.93 -7.62
CA LEU A 48 28.55 -13.23 -7.68
C LEU A 48 28.31 -14.39 -8.65
N GLU A 49 27.77 -15.52 -8.16
CA GLU A 49 27.27 -16.61 -8.99
C GLU A 49 25.76 -16.36 -9.22
N VAL A 50 25.36 -16.19 -10.48
CA VAL A 50 23.99 -15.97 -10.91
C VAL A 50 23.54 -17.14 -11.78
N THR A 51 22.43 -17.77 -11.44
CA THR A 51 21.82 -18.83 -12.25
C THR A 51 20.61 -18.26 -12.97
N ALA A 52 20.59 -18.39 -14.30
CA ALA A 52 19.46 -17.94 -15.11
C ALA A 52 18.90 -19.08 -15.96
N ALA A 53 17.61 -19.02 -16.27
CA ALA A 53 16.94 -19.98 -17.15
C ALA A 53 16.08 -19.28 -18.19
N VAL A 54 15.93 -19.95 -19.34
CA VAL A 54 14.98 -19.58 -20.39
C VAL A 54 14.20 -20.81 -20.84
N ASP A 55 12.93 -20.63 -21.15
CA ASP A 55 12.10 -21.72 -21.65
C ASP A 55 12.20 -21.87 -23.17
N ASN A 56 12.41 -23.09 -23.64
CA ASN A 56 12.73 -23.40 -25.05
C ASN A 56 11.50 -23.42 -25.99
N THR A 57 10.32 -22.93 -25.54
CA THR A 57 9.09 -23.03 -26.32
C THR A 57 8.93 -22.00 -27.44
N TYR A 58 9.89 -21.06 -27.61
CA TYR A 58 9.82 -20.05 -28.68
C TYR A 58 11.13 -19.93 -29.47
N THR A 59 11.55 -21.02 -30.11
CA THR A 59 12.62 -20.93 -31.13
C THR A 59 12.40 -21.93 -32.25
N LYS A 60 11.39 -21.67 -33.08
CA LYS A 60 11.37 -22.11 -34.50
C LYS A 60 10.39 -21.16 -35.20
N GLU A 61 10.98 -20.11 -35.77
CA GLU A 61 10.59 -19.51 -37.04
C GLU A 61 11.23 -18.14 -37.15
N SER A 62 12.28 -18.08 -37.88
CA SER A 62 12.71 -17.08 -38.86
C SER A 62 14.23 -17.02 -38.99
N LYS A 63 14.76 -17.98 -39.72
CA LYS A 63 15.96 -17.78 -40.49
C LYS A 63 15.52 -17.60 -41.93
N GLU A 64 15.21 -16.38 -42.31
CA GLU A 64 15.25 -15.97 -43.71
C GLU A 64 15.93 -14.61 -43.81
N LYS A 65 17.04 -14.65 -44.51
CA LYS A 65 17.74 -13.60 -45.27
C LYS A 65 17.69 -12.16 -44.73
N VAL A 66 18.78 -11.78 -44.12
CA VAL A 66 19.19 -10.37 -44.06
C VAL A 66 19.86 -10.04 -45.39
N GLU A 67 19.09 -9.50 -46.33
CA GLU A 67 19.62 -8.68 -47.40
C GLU A 67 19.98 -7.30 -46.83
N SER A 68 21.19 -6.88 -47.16
CA SER A 68 21.80 -5.61 -46.80
C SER A 68 20.93 -4.45 -47.24
N PHE A 69 20.21 -3.83 -46.30
CA PHE A 69 19.62 -2.49 -46.47
C PHE A 69 20.53 -1.46 -45.81
N GLN A 70 21.16 -0.64 -46.64
CA GLN A 70 21.78 0.60 -46.19
C GLN A 70 20.65 1.56 -45.77
N PRO A 71 20.71 2.17 -44.59
CA PRO A 71 19.68 3.16 -44.18
C PRO A 71 19.85 4.44 -45.01
N PRO A 72 18.75 5.00 -45.53
CA PRO A 72 18.83 6.32 -46.12
C PRO A 72 19.09 7.35 -45.01
N SER A 73 20.04 8.21 -45.28
CA SER A 73 20.47 9.33 -44.45
C SER A 73 19.33 10.36 -44.23
N LYS A 74 18.48 10.15 -43.18
CA LYS A 74 17.51 11.10 -42.67
C LYS A 74 17.42 11.15 -41.15
N THR A 75 18.57 11.00 -40.48
CA THR A 75 18.62 11.11 -38.99
C THR A 75 18.68 12.58 -38.49
N ASN A 76 18.96 13.53 -39.37
CA ASN A 76 19.13 14.93 -38.96
C ASN A 76 17.82 15.74 -38.76
N SER A 77 16.65 15.25 -39.20
CA SER A 77 15.38 15.94 -38.99
C SER A 77 14.74 15.56 -37.66
N VAL A 78 14.74 14.28 -37.32
CA VAL A 78 14.12 13.76 -36.08
C VAL A 78 14.90 14.21 -34.82
N GLU A 79 16.23 14.23 -34.88
CA GLU A 79 17.06 14.78 -33.80
C GLU A 79 16.87 16.29 -33.61
N LYS A 80 16.66 17.05 -34.69
CA LYS A 80 16.30 18.47 -34.60
C LYS A 80 14.92 18.69 -33.99
N GLU A 81 13.92 17.91 -34.40
CA GLU A 81 12.56 18.00 -33.86
C GLU A 81 12.54 17.57 -32.37
N ILE A 82 13.27 16.53 -31.97
CA ILE A 82 13.41 16.13 -30.56
C ILE A 82 14.13 17.22 -29.75
N ASN A 83 15.15 17.86 -30.28
CA ASN A 83 15.82 18.96 -29.61
C ASN A 83 14.97 20.24 -29.55
N GLU A 84 14.13 20.49 -30.54
CA GLU A 84 13.16 21.59 -30.53
C GLU A 84 12.05 21.34 -29.51
N ILE A 85 11.52 20.11 -29.43
CA ILE A 85 10.54 19.70 -28.41
C ILE A 85 11.16 19.79 -27.02
N LYS A 86 12.40 19.33 -26.80
CA LYS A 86 13.10 19.51 -25.52
C LYS A 86 13.26 20.97 -25.14
N LYS A 87 13.66 21.85 -26.08
CA LYS A 87 13.77 23.28 -25.84
C LYS A 87 12.40 23.92 -25.56
N MET A 88 11.32 23.48 -26.22
CA MET A 88 9.97 23.94 -25.93
C MET A 88 9.53 23.48 -24.51
N ILE A 89 9.78 22.25 -24.12
CA ILE A 89 9.49 21.75 -22.77
C ILE A 89 10.32 22.50 -21.71
N GLU A 90 11.60 22.72 -21.97
CA GLU A 90 12.46 23.53 -21.09
C GLU A 90 12.01 25.00 -21.02
N SER A 91 11.58 25.60 -22.13
CA SER A 91 11.07 26.98 -22.16
C SER A 91 9.71 27.11 -21.47
N ILE A 92 8.85 26.10 -21.55
CA ILE A 92 7.57 26.05 -20.84
C ILE A 92 7.85 25.87 -19.33
N GLY A 93 8.76 24.94 -18.95
CA GLY A 93 9.15 24.72 -17.56
C GLY A 93 9.83 25.96 -16.93
N ILE A 94 10.67 26.69 -17.67
CA ILE A 94 11.34 27.90 -17.18
C ILE A 94 10.37 29.08 -17.12
N ASN A 95 9.45 29.20 -18.10
CA ASN A 95 8.45 30.27 -18.08
C ASN A 95 7.38 30.08 -17.02
N THR A 96 6.97 28.83 -16.74
CA THR A 96 6.09 28.54 -15.60
C THR A 96 6.83 28.79 -14.28
N SER A 97 8.09 28.34 -14.11
CA SER A 97 8.86 28.60 -12.89
C SER A 97 9.17 30.10 -12.70
N LYS A 98 9.45 30.86 -13.78
CA LYS A 98 9.63 32.32 -13.68
C LYS A 98 8.33 33.05 -13.42
N ALA A 99 7.22 32.65 -14.08
CA ALA A 99 5.91 33.21 -13.79
C ALA A 99 5.48 32.91 -12.35
N TYR A 100 5.74 31.71 -11.85
CA TYR A 100 5.51 31.37 -10.43
C TYR A 100 6.41 32.19 -9.49
N MET A 101 7.69 32.41 -9.82
CA MET A 101 8.59 33.26 -9.03
C MET A 101 8.25 34.76 -9.10
N GLU A 102 7.78 35.26 -10.25
CA GLU A 102 7.35 36.65 -10.39
C GLU A 102 5.99 36.91 -9.72
N ILE A 103 5.06 35.95 -9.76
CA ILE A 103 3.78 36.02 -9.05
C ILE A 103 4.01 35.89 -7.53
N ALA A 104 4.96 35.06 -7.08
CA ALA A 104 5.36 34.95 -5.68
C ALA A 104 6.10 36.21 -5.18
N ALA A 105 6.81 36.93 -6.04
CA ALA A 105 7.53 38.15 -5.65
C ALA A 105 6.65 39.42 -5.62
N THR A 106 5.44 39.39 -6.20
CA THR A 106 4.52 40.53 -6.25
C THR A 106 3.31 40.45 -5.31
N LYS A 107 3.11 39.29 -4.64
CA LYS A 107 2.13 39.16 -3.56
C LYS A 107 2.84 38.78 -2.27
N ASP A 108 2.85 39.71 -1.34
CA ASP A 108 3.12 39.50 0.09
C ASP A 108 1.97 38.67 0.71
N SER A 109 1.59 37.56 0.04
CA SER A 109 0.62 36.61 0.52
C SER A 109 1.36 35.54 1.30
N LYS A 110 1.46 35.76 2.62
CA LYS A 110 1.83 34.69 3.54
C LYS A 110 1.06 33.42 3.15
N ARG A 111 1.78 32.32 2.97
CA ARG A 111 1.19 30.99 2.75
C ARG A 111 0.06 30.79 3.77
N PRO A 112 -1.12 30.25 3.38
CA PRO A 112 -2.22 30.05 4.32
C PRO A 112 -1.77 29.26 5.54
N LYS A 113 -2.06 29.72 6.75
CA LYS A 113 -1.67 29.04 7.99
C LYS A 113 -2.16 27.59 8.07
N ILE A 114 -3.33 27.31 7.49
CA ILE A 114 -3.86 25.94 7.46
C ILE A 114 -2.92 24.97 6.75
N ILE A 115 -2.21 25.41 5.73
CA ILE A 115 -1.24 24.57 5.02
C ILE A 115 -0.03 24.25 5.90
N GLU A 116 0.48 25.24 6.63
CA GLU A 116 1.57 25.02 7.59
C GLU A 116 1.12 24.03 8.68
N THR A 117 -0.09 24.19 9.20
CA THR A 117 -0.65 23.28 10.20
C THR A 117 -0.82 21.85 9.66
N LEU A 118 -1.27 21.69 8.40
CA LEU A 118 -1.40 20.37 7.77
C LEU A 118 -0.03 19.70 7.58
N GLU A 119 1.03 20.45 7.30
CA GLU A 119 2.40 19.94 7.27
C GLU A 119 2.89 19.50 8.65
N GLU A 120 2.62 20.31 9.69
CA GLU A 120 2.99 20.01 11.07
C GLU A 120 2.37 18.74 11.60
N ILE A 121 1.09 18.49 11.33
CA ILE A 121 0.40 17.24 11.69
C ILE A 121 0.76 16.05 10.78
N GLY A 122 1.64 16.24 9.80
CA GLY A 122 2.20 15.17 8.96
C GLY A 122 1.31 14.76 7.78
N VAL A 123 0.47 15.67 7.26
CA VAL A 123 -0.26 15.42 6.01
C VAL A 123 0.72 15.34 4.84
N THR A 124 0.48 14.39 3.94
CA THR A 124 1.38 14.12 2.82
C THR A 124 1.43 15.27 1.80
N HIS A 125 2.63 15.60 1.32
CA HIS A 125 2.81 16.67 0.33
C HIS A 125 1.89 16.60 -0.90
N PRO A 126 1.64 15.43 -1.54
CA PRO A 126 0.72 15.38 -2.68
C PRO A 126 -0.71 15.83 -2.35
N LEU A 127 -1.20 15.60 -1.13
CA LEU A 127 -2.50 16.09 -0.70
C LEU A 127 -2.45 17.58 -0.38
N ILE A 128 -1.37 18.05 0.23
CA ILE A 128 -1.13 19.49 0.47
C ILE A 128 -1.12 20.25 -0.84
N ASP A 129 -0.40 19.77 -1.85
CA ASP A 129 -0.35 20.37 -3.19
C ASP A 129 -1.75 20.44 -3.84
N GLU A 130 -2.58 19.39 -3.66
CA GLU A 130 -3.96 19.35 -4.12
C GLU A 130 -4.82 20.42 -3.43
N ILE A 131 -4.66 20.59 -2.12
CA ILE A 131 -5.36 21.59 -1.33
C ILE A 131 -4.91 23.03 -1.74
N GLU A 132 -3.60 23.27 -1.80
CA GLU A 132 -3.04 24.57 -2.21
C GLU A 132 -3.51 24.98 -3.61
N ASN A 133 -3.45 24.06 -4.57
CA ASN A 133 -3.94 24.32 -5.92
C ASN A 133 -5.45 24.68 -5.93
N SER A 134 -6.25 23.98 -5.13
CA SER A 134 -7.68 24.26 -5.01
C SER A 134 -7.95 25.64 -4.38
N ILE A 135 -7.17 26.04 -3.38
CA ILE A 135 -7.24 27.37 -2.76
C ILE A 135 -6.83 28.44 -3.78
N ASN A 136 -5.74 28.24 -4.52
CA ASN A 136 -5.27 29.19 -5.52
C ASN A 136 -6.30 29.42 -6.64
N ILE A 137 -6.91 28.33 -7.14
CA ILE A 137 -8.00 28.44 -8.13
C ILE A 137 -9.18 29.23 -7.57
N MET A 138 -9.55 29.02 -6.31
CA MET A 138 -10.63 29.77 -5.65
C MET A 138 -10.28 31.26 -5.54
N ILE A 139 -9.03 31.60 -5.20
CA ILE A 139 -8.54 32.99 -5.10
C ILE A 139 -8.55 33.68 -6.48
N GLU A 140 -8.05 32.97 -7.50
CA GLU A 140 -7.95 33.52 -8.86
C GLU A 140 -9.31 33.70 -9.56
N SER A 141 -10.29 32.84 -9.24
CA SER A 141 -11.64 32.89 -9.81
C SER A 141 -12.57 33.90 -9.13
N SER A 142 -12.13 34.53 -8.03
CA SER A 142 -12.95 35.43 -7.23
C SER A 142 -12.59 36.88 -7.44
N ASP A 143 -13.59 37.70 -7.81
CA ASP A 143 -13.45 39.15 -7.89
C ASP A 143 -13.42 39.86 -6.54
N ILE A 144 -13.67 39.09 -5.45
CA ILE A 144 -13.79 39.59 -4.09
C ILE A 144 -12.58 39.04 -3.26
N LYS A 145 -12.11 39.83 -2.30
CA LYS A 145 -11.04 39.43 -1.39
C LYS A 145 -11.53 38.26 -0.51
N ILE A 146 -10.92 37.08 -0.71
CA ILE A 146 -11.21 35.88 0.02
C ILE A 146 -10.66 36.02 1.45
N THR A 147 -11.45 35.60 2.42
CA THR A 147 -11.11 35.61 3.85
C THR A 147 -10.34 34.35 4.24
N GLU A 148 -9.54 34.41 5.32
CA GLU A 148 -8.86 33.26 5.91
C GLU A 148 -9.85 32.13 6.29
N LYS A 149 -11.06 32.51 6.70
CA LYS A 149 -12.14 31.57 7.02
C LYS A 149 -12.55 30.75 5.80
N GLU A 150 -12.76 31.39 4.66
CA GLU A 150 -13.13 30.71 3.41
C GLU A 150 -12.01 29.80 2.90
N VAL A 151 -10.74 30.20 3.08
CA VAL A 151 -9.57 29.35 2.79
C VAL A 151 -9.57 28.08 3.66
N ASN A 152 -9.79 28.24 4.96
CA ASN A 152 -9.85 27.12 5.90
C ASN A 152 -11.01 26.18 5.60
N GLU A 153 -12.21 26.73 5.32
CA GLU A 153 -13.38 25.95 4.92
C GLU A 153 -13.12 25.14 3.64
N ARG A 154 -12.41 25.73 2.67
CA ARG A 154 -12.06 25.01 1.44
C ARG A 154 -11.13 23.83 1.69
N ALA A 155 -10.08 24.00 2.51
CA ALA A 155 -9.17 22.93 2.90
C ALA A 155 -9.90 21.82 3.67
N ILE A 156 -10.72 22.19 4.66
CA ILE A 156 -11.50 21.26 5.47
C ILE A 156 -12.44 20.45 4.58
N ASN A 157 -13.18 21.08 3.68
CA ASN A 157 -14.08 20.39 2.75
C ASN A 157 -13.36 19.33 1.89
N ILE A 158 -12.11 19.59 1.47
CA ILE A 158 -11.32 18.60 0.72
C ILE A 158 -10.97 17.42 1.62
N LEU A 159 -10.56 17.65 2.87
CA LEU A 159 -10.25 16.61 3.84
C LEU A 159 -11.49 15.77 4.17
N GLU A 160 -12.63 16.41 4.42
CA GLU A 160 -13.90 15.72 4.72
C GLU A 160 -14.36 14.83 3.56
N ASN A 161 -14.18 15.26 2.32
CA ASN A 161 -14.52 14.45 1.14
C ASN A 161 -13.67 13.17 1.00
N LEU A 162 -12.52 13.10 1.68
CA LEU A 162 -11.70 11.89 1.76
C LEU A 162 -12.23 10.90 2.82
N ILE A 163 -12.96 11.40 3.82
CA ILE A 163 -13.46 10.59 4.92
C ILE A 163 -14.74 9.90 4.48
N ARG A 164 -14.58 8.67 3.97
CA ARG A 164 -15.71 7.79 3.68
C ARG A 164 -15.73 6.71 4.74
N VAL A 165 -16.86 6.52 5.39
CA VAL A 165 -17.05 5.46 6.37
C VAL A 165 -17.84 4.33 5.71
N SER A 166 -17.41 3.10 5.91
CA SER A 166 -18.12 1.92 5.48
C SER A 166 -19.10 1.50 6.58
N GLU A 167 -20.37 1.52 6.29
CA GLU A 167 -21.30 0.74 7.09
C GLU A 167 -21.04 -0.75 6.83
N ASP A 168 -21.20 -1.58 7.86
CA ASP A 168 -21.09 -3.05 7.72
C ASP A 168 -22.23 -3.55 6.83
N ASN A 169 -21.93 -3.77 5.55
CA ASN A 169 -22.90 -4.16 4.53
C ASN A 169 -23.47 -5.58 4.69
N GLY A 170 -23.26 -6.22 5.86
CA GLY A 170 -23.89 -7.50 6.20
C GLY A 170 -23.30 -8.72 5.51
N GLY A 171 -22.19 -8.62 4.80
CA GLY A 171 -21.52 -9.76 4.18
C GLY A 171 -21.08 -10.81 5.21
N ARG A 172 -21.18 -12.11 4.82
CA ARG A 172 -20.91 -13.24 5.71
C ARG A 172 -19.41 -13.46 5.95
N ILE A 173 -18.60 -13.54 4.89
CA ILE A 173 -17.18 -13.87 4.97
C ILE A 173 -16.34 -12.59 4.89
N LYS A 174 -15.67 -12.26 5.99
CA LYS A 174 -14.85 -11.05 6.13
C LYS A 174 -13.40 -11.42 6.38
N VAL A 175 -12.51 -10.97 5.51
CA VAL A 175 -11.08 -11.29 5.58
C VAL A 175 -10.28 -10.06 5.97
N LEU A 176 -9.38 -10.20 6.96
CA LEU A 176 -8.42 -9.19 7.32
C LEU A 176 -7.05 -9.50 6.73
N VAL A 177 -6.49 -8.54 6.02
CA VAL A 177 -5.16 -8.63 5.39
C VAL A 177 -4.27 -7.48 5.85
N GLY A 178 -2.96 -7.65 5.76
CA GLY A 178 -2.02 -6.58 6.13
C GLY A 178 -0.68 -7.12 6.63
N PRO A 179 0.30 -6.23 6.87
CA PRO A 179 1.63 -6.59 7.32
C PRO A 179 1.66 -7.32 8.67
N THR A 180 2.85 -7.80 9.05
CA THR A 180 3.09 -8.32 10.40
C THR A 180 3.01 -7.20 11.44
N GLY A 181 2.44 -7.49 12.61
CA GLY A 181 2.45 -6.57 13.76
C GLY A 181 1.44 -5.42 13.70
N VAL A 182 0.60 -5.33 12.66
CA VAL A 182 -0.42 -4.27 12.54
C VAL A 182 -1.69 -4.53 13.37
N GLY A 183 -1.77 -5.64 14.12
CA GLY A 183 -2.91 -5.91 15.00
C GLY A 183 -4.05 -6.73 14.37
N LYS A 184 -3.87 -7.44 13.24
CA LYS A 184 -4.94 -8.24 12.59
C LYS A 184 -5.62 -9.22 13.54
N THR A 185 -4.86 -10.08 14.19
CA THR A 185 -5.37 -11.11 15.11
C THR A 185 -6.15 -10.49 16.27
N THR A 186 -5.64 -9.38 16.85
CA THR A 186 -6.35 -8.65 17.91
C THR A 186 -7.63 -7.99 17.38
N THR A 187 -7.59 -7.43 16.18
CA THR A 187 -8.75 -6.83 15.53
C THR A 187 -9.83 -7.89 15.24
N ILE A 188 -9.45 -9.09 14.80
CA ILE A 188 -10.37 -10.22 14.62
C ILE A 188 -11.07 -10.57 15.94
N ALA A 189 -10.30 -10.66 17.06
CA ALA A 189 -10.86 -10.95 18.37
C ALA A 189 -11.89 -9.88 18.81
N LYS A 190 -11.58 -8.59 18.59
CA LYS A 190 -12.49 -7.48 18.87
C LYS A 190 -13.76 -7.53 18.01
N LEU A 191 -13.61 -7.76 16.71
CA LEU A 191 -14.74 -7.91 15.80
C LEU A 191 -15.62 -9.10 16.18
N ALA A 192 -15.02 -10.26 16.48
CA ALA A 192 -15.76 -11.44 16.94
C ALA A 192 -16.58 -11.15 18.18
N SER A 193 -15.95 -10.51 19.19
CA SER A 193 -16.63 -10.14 20.43
C SER A 193 -17.73 -9.11 20.18
N MET A 194 -17.47 -8.09 19.35
CA MET A 194 -18.45 -7.06 18.99
C MET A 194 -19.68 -7.67 18.27
N TYR A 195 -19.47 -8.54 17.29
CA TYR A 195 -20.57 -9.18 16.57
C TYR A 195 -21.37 -10.15 17.48
N THR A 196 -20.68 -10.90 18.33
CA THR A 196 -21.33 -11.88 19.22
C THR A 196 -22.07 -11.18 20.34
N LEU A 197 -21.42 -10.27 21.09
CA LEU A 197 -21.96 -9.69 22.32
C LEU A 197 -22.90 -8.51 22.07
N TYR A 198 -22.59 -7.65 21.10
CA TYR A 198 -23.35 -6.41 20.91
C TYR A 198 -24.32 -6.49 19.73
N LYS A 199 -24.00 -7.29 18.69
CA LYS A 199 -24.86 -7.44 17.51
C LYS A 199 -25.64 -8.74 17.49
N ASN A 200 -25.47 -9.60 18.50
CA ASN A 200 -26.14 -10.91 18.67
C ASN A 200 -26.09 -11.77 17.40
N LYS A 201 -24.92 -11.82 16.74
CA LYS A 201 -24.66 -12.62 15.54
C LYS A 201 -24.01 -13.94 15.89
N LYS A 202 -24.33 -15.00 15.14
CA LYS A 202 -23.55 -16.25 15.17
C LYS A 202 -22.25 -16.01 14.42
N VAL A 203 -21.12 -16.04 15.11
CA VAL A 203 -19.80 -15.75 14.57
C VAL A 203 -18.97 -17.03 14.47
N GLY A 204 -18.19 -17.19 13.41
CA GLY A 204 -17.17 -18.21 13.28
C GLY A 204 -15.79 -17.57 13.03
N LEU A 205 -14.75 -18.20 13.54
CA LEU A 205 -13.37 -17.77 13.35
C LEU A 205 -12.56 -18.78 12.54
N ILE A 206 -11.85 -18.29 11.55
CA ILE A 206 -10.89 -19.07 10.76
C ILE A 206 -9.54 -18.36 10.80
N THR A 207 -8.44 -19.09 11.06
CA THR A 207 -7.09 -18.52 10.94
C THR A 207 -6.26 -19.24 9.89
N LEU A 208 -5.54 -18.44 9.09
CA LEU A 208 -4.49 -18.85 8.15
C LEU A 208 -3.08 -18.60 8.75
N ASP A 209 -2.97 -18.00 9.93
CA ASP A 209 -1.67 -17.65 10.56
C ASP A 209 -1.08 -18.83 11.34
N THR A 210 -0.79 -19.91 10.64
CA THR A 210 -0.24 -21.15 11.21
C THR A 210 1.25 -21.05 11.54
N TYR A 211 1.95 -20.03 11.09
CA TYR A 211 3.38 -19.83 11.39
C TYR A 211 3.62 -19.33 12.82
N ARG A 212 2.64 -18.66 13.41
CA ARG A 212 2.72 -18.06 14.74
C ARG A 212 1.88 -18.86 15.73
N ILE A 213 2.49 -19.88 16.35
CA ILE A 213 1.79 -20.78 17.31
C ILE A 213 1.02 -19.97 18.35
N GLY A 214 1.62 -18.93 18.92
CA GLY A 214 0.95 -18.06 19.90
C GLY A 214 -0.26 -17.31 19.35
N ALA A 215 -0.30 -16.97 18.06
CA ALA A 215 -1.45 -16.29 17.45
C ALA A 215 -2.64 -17.26 17.30
N VAL A 216 -2.39 -18.50 16.92
CA VAL A 216 -3.43 -19.55 16.84
C VAL A 216 -4.05 -19.78 18.19
N GLU A 217 -3.23 -19.99 19.23
CA GLU A 217 -3.72 -20.22 20.59
C GLU A 217 -4.44 -19.01 21.19
N GLN A 218 -3.99 -17.81 20.88
CA GLN A 218 -4.68 -16.59 21.29
C GLN A 218 -6.10 -16.53 20.71
N LEU A 219 -6.26 -16.76 19.38
CA LEU A 219 -7.59 -16.76 18.76
C LEU A 219 -8.47 -17.92 19.26
N ARG A 220 -7.88 -19.09 19.51
CA ARG A 220 -8.58 -20.24 20.11
C ARG A 220 -9.16 -19.87 21.47
N THR A 221 -8.37 -19.22 22.32
CA THR A 221 -8.81 -18.77 23.64
C THR A 221 -10.01 -17.80 23.53
N TYR A 222 -9.97 -16.84 22.60
CA TYR A 222 -11.12 -15.96 22.39
C TYR A 222 -12.34 -16.71 21.88
N ALA A 223 -12.17 -17.67 20.96
CA ALA A 223 -13.26 -18.50 20.48
C ALA A 223 -13.92 -19.31 21.59
N GLU A 224 -13.12 -19.88 22.49
CA GLU A 224 -13.60 -20.62 23.67
C GLU A 224 -14.38 -19.71 24.63
N ILE A 225 -13.85 -18.52 24.96
CA ILE A 225 -14.51 -17.53 25.82
C ILE A 225 -15.87 -17.11 25.22
N LEU A 226 -15.92 -16.88 23.92
CA LEU A 226 -17.13 -16.48 23.21
C LEU A 226 -18.06 -17.64 22.86
N SER A 227 -17.61 -18.90 23.10
CA SER A 227 -18.32 -20.12 22.71
C SER A 227 -18.70 -20.16 21.23
N ILE A 228 -17.76 -19.76 20.34
CA ILE A 228 -17.93 -19.74 18.89
C ILE A 228 -17.02 -20.74 18.20
N PRO A 229 -17.41 -21.28 17.02
CA PRO A 229 -16.59 -22.22 16.26
C PRO A 229 -15.27 -21.56 15.79
N PHE A 230 -14.19 -22.37 15.85
CA PHE A 230 -12.85 -21.96 15.46
C PHE A 230 -12.18 -23.03 14.61
N GLU A 231 -11.64 -22.64 13.47
CA GLU A 231 -10.92 -23.54 12.55
C GLU A 231 -9.55 -22.98 12.15
N VAL A 232 -8.61 -23.88 11.98
CA VAL A 232 -7.26 -23.58 11.49
C VAL A 232 -7.12 -24.15 10.08
N VAL A 233 -6.83 -23.30 9.12
CA VAL A 233 -6.62 -23.67 7.72
C VAL A 233 -5.13 -23.61 7.39
N ILE A 234 -4.55 -24.74 7.01
CA ILE A 234 -3.14 -24.86 6.65
C ILE A 234 -2.94 -24.75 5.14
N SER A 235 -3.89 -25.25 4.36
CA SER A 235 -3.84 -25.26 2.92
C SER A 235 -5.19 -24.96 2.29
N SER A 236 -5.20 -24.64 0.97
CA SER A 236 -6.45 -24.41 0.24
C SER A 236 -7.43 -25.58 0.30
N LYS A 237 -6.94 -26.81 0.46
CA LYS A 237 -7.78 -28.01 0.57
C LYS A 237 -8.65 -28.03 1.84
N ASP A 238 -8.21 -27.35 2.88
CA ASP A 238 -8.88 -27.32 4.19
C ASP A 238 -10.02 -26.29 4.21
N ILE A 239 -10.02 -25.32 3.27
CA ILE A 239 -10.94 -24.18 3.26
C ILE A 239 -12.39 -24.63 3.20
N LYS A 240 -12.73 -25.54 2.28
CA LYS A 240 -14.10 -26.04 2.14
C LYS A 240 -14.60 -26.69 3.44
N GLY A 241 -13.80 -27.59 4.03
CA GLY A 241 -14.17 -28.23 5.29
C GLY A 241 -14.30 -27.26 6.46
N ALA A 242 -13.49 -26.18 6.48
CA ALA A 242 -13.61 -25.12 7.49
C ALA A 242 -14.90 -24.30 7.27
N LEU A 243 -15.24 -23.95 6.03
CA LEU A 243 -16.48 -23.22 5.71
C LEU A 243 -17.74 -24.04 5.96
N ASP A 244 -17.72 -25.35 5.68
CA ASP A 244 -18.84 -26.28 5.97
C ASP A 244 -19.17 -26.28 7.47
N LYS A 245 -18.15 -26.24 8.35
CA LYS A 245 -18.34 -26.15 9.82
C LYS A 245 -18.88 -24.78 10.27
N MET A 246 -18.78 -23.77 9.44
CA MET A 246 -19.28 -22.41 9.70
C MET A 246 -20.64 -22.14 9.02
N GLU A 247 -21.31 -23.16 8.49
CA GLU A 247 -22.55 -22.98 7.69
C GLU A 247 -23.64 -22.20 8.44
N GLU A 248 -23.77 -22.45 9.75
CA GLU A 248 -24.75 -21.75 10.59
C GLU A 248 -24.34 -20.35 11.06
N CYS A 249 -23.10 -19.90 10.75
CA CYS A 249 -22.62 -18.60 11.16
C CYS A 249 -23.14 -17.47 10.27
N ASP A 250 -23.64 -16.42 10.88
CA ASP A 250 -24.01 -15.17 10.19
C ASP A 250 -22.79 -14.40 9.69
N VAL A 251 -21.67 -14.51 10.43
CA VAL A 251 -20.40 -13.84 10.11
C VAL A 251 -19.25 -14.82 10.32
N VAL A 252 -18.38 -14.93 9.32
CA VAL A 252 -17.13 -15.69 9.38
C VAL A 252 -15.98 -14.71 9.24
N LEU A 253 -15.15 -14.62 10.28
CA LEU A 253 -13.99 -13.75 10.31
C LEU A 253 -12.73 -14.58 10.01
N VAL A 254 -11.95 -14.15 9.02
CA VAL A 254 -10.76 -14.86 8.57
C VAL A 254 -9.50 -14.04 8.87
N ASP A 255 -8.67 -14.54 9.79
CA ASP A 255 -7.35 -13.98 10.10
C ASP A 255 -6.29 -14.51 9.14
N THR A 256 -5.52 -13.62 8.55
CA THR A 256 -4.45 -14.01 7.61
C THR A 256 -3.06 -13.82 8.20
N THR A 257 -2.10 -14.61 7.73
CA THR A 257 -0.68 -14.41 8.03
C THR A 257 -0.24 -13.00 7.62
N GLY A 258 0.44 -12.29 8.51
CA GLY A 258 1.08 -11.02 8.16
C GLY A 258 2.26 -11.24 7.21
N ARG A 259 2.31 -10.47 6.12
CA ARG A 259 3.42 -10.50 5.17
C ARG A 259 4.00 -9.11 4.97
N SER A 260 5.30 -9.04 4.78
CA SER A 260 5.95 -7.76 4.46
C SER A 260 5.40 -7.20 3.15
N SER A 261 5.02 -5.93 3.14
CA SER A 261 4.60 -5.22 1.92
C SER A 261 5.65 -5.24 0.81
N LYS A 262 6.92 -5.46 1.15
CA LYS A 262 8.03 -5.54 0.19
C LYS A 262 8.16 -6.92 -0.48
N ASN A 263 7.42 -7.93 -0.04
CA ASN A 263 7.46 -9.28 -0.60
C ASN A 263 6.20 -9.58 -1.41
N PHE A 264 6.24 -9.19 -2.68
CA PHE A 264 5.13 -9.35 -3.60
C PHE A 264 4.71 -10.82 -3.82
N MET A 265 5.66 -11.76 -3.80
CA MET A 265 5.33 -13.19 -3.94
C MET A 265 4.47 -13.67 -2.77
N GLN A 266 4.85 -13.33 -1.54
CA GLN A 266 4.08 -13.72 -0.36
C GLN A 266 2.69 -13.06 -0.31
N ILE A 267 2.55 -11.82 -0.79
CA ILE A 267 1.24 -11.16 -0.90
C ILE A 267 0.39 -11.88 -1.95
N SER A 268 0.98 -12.32 -3.06
CA SER A 268 0.29 -13.09 -4.10
C SER A 268 -0.17 -14.46 -3.62
N GLU A 269 0.61 -15.13 -2.75
CA GLU A 269 0.21 -16.38 -2.09
C GLU A 269 -1.03 -16.17 -1.22
N ILE A 270 -1.06 -15.10 -0.39
CA ILE A 270 -2.25 -14.75 0.41
C ILE A 270 -3.44 -14.48 -0.51
N ARG A 271 -3.24 -13.73 -1.60
CA ARG A 271 -4.31 -13.45 -2.57
C ARG A 271 -4.96 -14.73 -3.10
N ASN A 272 -4.15 -15.73 -3.44
CA ASN A 272 -4.67 -16.99 -3.97
C ASN A 272 -5.49 -17.74 -2.90
N LEU A 273 -4.99 -17.81 -1.66
CA LEU A 273 -5.74 -18.43 -0.55
C LEU A 273 -7.03 -17.67 -0.22
N VAL A 274 -6.97 -16.33 -0.17
CA VAL A 274 -8.14 -15.49 0.14
C VAL A 274 -9.22 -15.64 -0.90
N LYS A 275 -8.88 -15.78 -2.19
CA LYS A 275 -9.85 -15.99 -3.26
C LYS A 275 -10.67 -17.26 -3.11
N GLU A 276 -10.09 -18.34 -2.56
CA GLU A 276 -10.79 -19.61 -2.35
C GLU A 276 -11.91 -19.51 -1.29
N PHE A 277 -11.87 -18.49 -0.43
CA PHE A 277 -12.96 -18.22 0.51
C PHE A 277 -14.16 -17.51 -0.13
N GLU A 278 -14.00 -16.96 -1.34
CA GLU A 278 -15.02 -16.10 -1.98
C GLU A 278 -15.53 -15.01 -1.01
N PRO A 279 -14.65 -14.17 -0.45
CA PRO A 279 -15.01 -13.27 0.63
C PRO A 279 -15.96 -12.17 0.15
N ASP A 280 -16.94 -11.84 0.99
CA ASP A 280 -17.84 -10.69 0.78
C ASP A 280 -17.12 -9.38 1.02
N SER A 281 -16.14 -9.37 1.93
CA SER A 281 -15.30 -8.19 2.16
C SER A 281 -13.86 -8.55 2.55
N ILE A 282 -12.91 -7.78 2.01
CA ILE A 282 -11.50 -7.82 2.39
C ILE A 282 -11.16 -6.45 2.97
N ASN A 283 -10.65 -6.42 4.19
CA ASN A 283 -10.22 -5.20 4.85
C ASN A 283 -8.71 -5.19 5.03
N LEU A 284 -8.06 -4.11 4.58
CA LEU A 284 -6.64 -3.88 4.84
C LEU A 284 -6.46 -3.27 6.23
N VAL A 285 -5.68 -3.93 7.07
CA VAL A 285 -5.33 -3.42 8.41
C VAL A 285 -4.01 -2.68 8.35
N VAL A 286 -4.01 -1.43 8.81
CA VAL A 286 -2.83 -0.55 8.84
C VAL A 286 -2.67 0.02 10.24
N SER A 287 -1.44 -0.03 10.76
CA SER A 287 -1.10 0.58 12.06
C SER A 287 -0.72 2.06 11.89
N MET A 288 -1.27 2.93 12.74
CA MET A 288 -0.98 4.37 12.71
C MET A 288 0.39 4.73 13.28
N THR A 289 1.06 3.78 13.95
CA THR A 289 2.47 3.93 14.34
C THR A 289 3.45 3.70 13.18
N THR A 290 2.95 3.42 11.99
CA THR A 290 3.77 3.19 10.78
C THR A 290 4.15 4.54 10.15
N LYS A 291 5.40 4.67 9.69
CA LYS A 291 5.86 5.86 8.96
C LYS A 291 5.06 6.07 7.67
N ASP A 292 4.75 7.32 7.32
CA ASP A 292 3.91 7.65 6.17
C ASP A 292 4.37 7.02 4.85
N LYS A 293 5.68 7.06 4.55
CA LYS A 293 6.24 6.40 3.36
C LYS A 293 5.98 4.89 3.31
N ASP A 294 5.98 4.23 4.48
CA ASP A 294 5.70 2.80 4.57
C ASP A 294 4.19 2.55 4.49
N ILE A 295 3.33 3.43 5.04
CA ILE A 295 1.87 3.39 4.87
C ILE A 295 1.50 3.41 3.39
N LYS A 296 2.03 4.37 2.62
CA LYS A 296 1.83 4.44 1.18
C LYS A 296 2.22 3.14 0.49
N SER A 297 3.42 2.62 0.79
CA SER A 297 3.92 1.37 0.19
C SER A 297 3.05 0.16 0.57
N ILE A 298 2.55 0.07 1.80
CA ILE A 298 1.63 -0.98 2.24
C ILE A 298 0.35 -0.91 1.42
N ILE A 299 -0.28 0.24 1.39
CA ILE A 299 -1.55 0.47 0.70
C ILE A 299 -1.45 0.10 -0.78
N GLU A 300 -0.40 0.58 -1.47
CA GLU A 300 -0.20 0.33 -2.89
C GLU A 300 0.08 -1.15 -3.19
N ASN A 301 0.96 -1.81 -2.41
CA ASN A 301 1.34 -3.19 -2.67
C ASN A 301 0.23 -4.19 -2.32
N TYR A 302 -0.63 -3.85 -1.35
CA TYR A 302 -1.78 -4.69 -1.00
C TYR A 302 -2.99 -4.50 -1.92
N LYS A 303 -3.01 -3.52 -2.85
CA LYS A 303 -4.07 -3.34 -3.86
C LYS A 303 -4.34 -4.59 -4.70
N ILE A 304 -3.35 -5.45 -4.87
CA ILE A 304 -3.50 -6.73 -5.59
C ILE A 304 -4.56 -7.66 -4.94
N LEU A 305 -4.84 -7.49 -3.65
CA LEU A 305 -5.90 -8.25 -2.95
C LEU A 305 -7.29 -7.69 -3.18
N ASN A 306 -7.44 -6.55 -3.87
CA ASN A 306 -8.70 -5.86 -4.13
C ASN A 306 -9.50 -5.63 -2.83
N TYR A 307 -8.87 -5.14 -1.78
CA TYR A 307 -9.54 -4.79 -0.53
C TYR A 307 -10.54 -3.64 -0.75
N GLN A 308 -11.69 -3.72 -0.07
CA GLN A 308 -12.80 -2.77 -0.20
C GLN A 308 -12.93 -1.82 0.98
N GLY A 309 -12.21 -2.09 2.07
CA GLY A 309 -12.20 -1.28 3.27
C GLY A 309 -10.82 -1.23 3.93
N ILE A 310 -10.61 -0.25 4.77
CA ILE A 310 -9.40 -0.11 5.58
C ILE A 310 -9.77 -0.08 7.07
N ILE A 311 -8.95 -0.70 7.90
CA ILE A 311 -9.04 -0.66 9.35
C ILE A 311 -7.76 -0.03 9.88
N LEU A 312 -7.90 1.03 10.67
CA LEU A 312 -6.78 1.73 11.28
C LEU A 312 -6.64 1.30 12.74
N THR A 313 -5.44 0.88 13.11
CA THR A 313 -5.15 0.35 14.44
C THR A 313 -4.10 1.18 15.16
N LYS A 314 -4.00 1.01 16.48
CA LYS A 314 -3.00 1.65 17.33
C LYS A 314 -3.09 3.17 17.31
N LEU A 315 -4.30 3.68 17.29
CA LEU A 315 -4.55 5.11 17.39
C LEU A 315 -4.23 5.65 18.80
N ASP A 316 -4.20 4.77 19.79
CA ASP A 316 -3.75 5.02 21.16
C ASP A 316 -2.23 5.13 21.32
N GLU A 317 -1.48 4.68 20.32
CA GLU A 317 0.00 4.69 20.32
C GLU A 317 0.59 5.81 19.46
N THR A 318 -0.23 6.74 18.92
CA THR A 318 0.22 7.84 18.05
C THR A 318 -0.30 9.19 18.53
N ASP A 319 0.56 10.18 18.46
CA ASP A 319 0.24 11.59 18.73
C ASP A 319 -0.02 12.39 17.45
N SER A 320 0.06 11.75 16.27
CA SER A 320 -0.15 12.41 14.97
C SER A 320 -1.23 11.73 14.14
N TYR A 321 -2.29 12.47 13.84
CA TYR A 321 -3.44 11.99 13.07
C TYR A 321 -3.37 12.31 11.58
N GLY A 322 -2.34 12.99 11.10
CA GLY A 322 -2.08 13.18 9.67
C GLY A 322 -1.98 11.85 8.92
N SER A 323 -1.43 10.81 9.57
CA SER A 323 -1.37 9.44 9.03
C SER A 323 -2.74 8.81 8.74
N VAL A 324 -3.80 9.20 9.46
CA VAL A 324 -5.18 8.77 9.21
C VAL A 324 -5.64 9.29 7.84
N ILE A 325 -5.52 10.60 7.62
CA ILE A 325 -5.87 11.23 6.34
C ILE A 325 -5.01 10.70 5.20
N ASN A 326 -3.70 10.54 5.42
CA ASN A 326 -2.80 9.98 4.42
C ASN A 326 -3.22 8.57 4.01
N SER A 327 -3.65 7.73 4.97
CA SER A 327 -4.14 6.38 4.70
C SER A 327 -5.40 6.39 3.83
N LEU A 328 -6.34 7.29 4.09
CA LEU A 328 -7.55 7.45 3.28
C LEU A 328 -7.25 8.02 1.90
N TYR A 329 -6.32 8.97 1.83
CA TYR A 329 -5.85 9.56 0.57
C TYR A 329 -5.22 8.53 -0.36
N TYR A 330 -4.33 7.66 0.15
CA TYR A 330 -3.66 6.65 -0.66
C TYR A 330 -4.55 5.46 -1.02
N SER A 331 -5.41 5.03 -0.09
CA SER A 331 -6.24 3.84 -0.27
C SER A 331 -7.45 4.07 -1.16
N ARG A 332 -8.08 5.25 -1.05
CA ARG A 332 -9.32 5.63 -1.74
C ARG A 332 -10.50 4.68 -1.46
N VAL A 333 -10.40 3.88 -0.40
CA VAL A 333 -11.49 3.01 0.07
C VAL A 333 -12.07 3.54 1.39
N PRO A 334 -13.30 3.14 1.75
CA PRO A 334 -13.91 3.55 3.01
C PRO A 334 -13.12 3.06 4.23
N LEU A 335 -13.18 3.85 5.31
CA LEU A 335 -12.74 3.47 6.64
C LEU A 335 -13.80 2.58 7.29
N SER A 336 -13.46 1.32 7.56
CA SER A 336 -14.40 0.35 8.13
C SER A 336 -14.44 0.42 9.65
N PHE A 337 -13.27 0.38 10.28
CA PHE A 337 -13.13 0.43 11.74
C PHE A 337 -11.88 1.18 12.15
N ILE A 338 -11.88 1.67 13.39
CA ILE A 338 -10.71 2.16 14.10
C ILE A 338 -10.52 1.40 15.39
N CYS A 339 -9.25 1.15 15.77
CA CYS A 339 -8.89 0.59 17.08
C CYS A 339 -8.11 1.62 17.88
N THR A 340 -8.62 1.91 19.10
CA THR A 340 -8.19 3.01 19.96
C THR A 340 -7.56 2.54 21.28
N GLY A 341 -7.18 1.27 21.38
CA GLY A 341 -6.56 0.69 22.56
C GLY A 341 -6.39 -0.82 22.42
N GLN A 342 -6.13 -1.51 23.55
CA GLN A 342 -5.83 -2.94 23.61
C GLN A 342 -7.00 -3.80 24.12
N ASP A 343 -8.03 -3.21 24.71
CA ASP A 343 -9.12 -3.92 25.33
C ASP A 343 -10.05 -4.57 24.30
N VAL A 344 -10.49 -5.79 24.61
CA VAL A 344 -11.42 -6.59 23.80
C VAL A 344 -12.70 -6.78 24.61
N PRO A 345 -13.85 -6.35 24.12
CA PRO A 345 -14.16 -5.84 22.79
C PRO A 345 -14.12 -4.30 22.62
N ASP A 346 -13.90 -3.54 23.68
CA ASP A 346 -14.34 -2.14 23.77
C ASP A 346 -13.55 -1.17 22.87
N ASP A 347 -12.29 -1.46 22.59
CA ASP A 347 -11.40 -0.57 21.83
C ASP A 347 -11.48 -0.78 20.30
N ILE A 348 -12.68 -0.99 19.77
CA ILE A 348 -12.98 -1.00 18.34
C ILE A 348 -14.32 -0.33 18.07
N GLU A 349 -14.37 0.51 17.05
CA GLU A 349 -15.60 1.16 16.66
C GLU A 349 -15.68 1.44 15.16
N VAL A 350 -16.91 1.60 14.64
CA VAL A 350 -17.15 2.22 13.34
C VAL A 350 -17.03 3.72 13.55
N PRO A 351 -16.04 4.39 12.95
CA PRO A 351 -15.82 5.81 13.20
C PRO A 351 -16.96 6.65 12.60
N SER A 352 -17.35 7.73 13.28
CA SER A 352 -18.15 8.77 12.64
C SER A 352 -17.25 9.76 11.90
N ILE A 353 -17.78 10.38 10.83
CA ILE A 353 -17.07 11.46 10.10
C ILE A 353 -16.65 12.56 11.09
N ASN A 354 -17.56 12.95 12.00
CA ASN A 354 -17.28 13.96 13.01
C ASN A 354 -16.16 13.57 13.97
N LYS A 355 -16.02 12.28 14.31
CA LYS A 355 -14.94 11.81 15.18
C LYS A 355 -13.58 11.98 14.48
N ILE A 356 -13.47 11.54 13.25
CA ILE A 356 -12.23 11.69 12.47
C ILE A 356 -11.91 13.17 12.25
N HIS A 357 -12.91 13.97 11.91
CA HIS A 357 -12.78 15.41 11.77
C HIS A 357 -12.26 16.07 13.07
N ASN A 358 -12.84 15.73 14.23
CA ASN A 358 -12.42 16.28 15.51
C ASN A 358 -11.00 15.84 15.92
N MET A 359 -10.59 14.62 15.59
CA MET A 359 -9.22 14.16 15.82
C MET A 359 -8.22 15.03 15.06
N ILE A 360 -8.49 15.29 13.78
CA ILE A 360 -7.61 16.10 12.92
C ILE A 360 -7.63 17.58 13.31
N LEU A 361 -8.83 18.15 13.52
CA LEU A 361 -8.97 19.57 13.91
C LEU A 361 -8.57 19.84 15.36
N GLY A 362 -8.70 18.85 16.26
CA GLY A 362 -8.20 18.95 17.63
C GLY A 362 -6.69 19.16 17.63
N GLU A 363 -5.97 18.35 16.85
CA GLU A 363 -4.53 18.48 16.65
C GLU A 363 -4.15 19.85 16.02
N MET A 364 -4.95 20.32 15.04
CA MET A 364 -4.76 21.65 14.43
C MET A 364 -4.93 22.82 15.42
N LYS A 365 -5.79 22.67 16.45
CA LYS A 365 -5.98 23.71 17.47
C LYS A 365 -4.85 23.73 18.49
N ASP A 366 -4.35 22.57 18.88
CA ASP A 366 -3.28 22.44 19.86
C ASP A 366 -1.92 22.91 19.29
N GLY A 367 -1.65 22.69 17.99
CA GLY A 367 -0.47 23.20 17.28
C GLY A 367 -0.43 24.73 17.09
N SER A 368 -1.58 25.40 17.17
CA SER A 368 -1.65 26.87 17.03
C SER A 368 -1.48 27.65 18.33
N SER A 369 -1.18 26.96 19.44
CA SER A 369 -1.03 27.54 20.79
C SER A 369 0.43 27.67 21.26
N CYS A 370 1.42 27.59 20.34
CA CYS A 370 2.82 27.86 20.63
C CYS A 370 3.28 29.19 20.05
#